data_91758b3a65229ca68dfea8b6cd21c4bd
#
_entry.id   91758b3a65229ca68dfea8b6cd21c4bd
#
_cell.length_a   1.000
_cell.length_b   1.000
_cell.length_c   1.000
_cell.angle_alpha   90.00
_cell.angle_beta   90.00
_cell.angle_gamma   90.00
#
_symmetry.space_group_name_H-M   'P 1'
#
loop_
_entity.id
_entity.type
_entity.pdbx_description
1 polymer ?
#
loop_
_entity_poly.entity_id
_entity_poly.type
_entity_poly.pdbx_seq_one_letter_code
_entity_poly.pdbx_strand_id
1 'polypeptide(L)'
;MVEVCVVYDKVRFEEKALYDTAKKKGLKAQIIDAKKITINNASKRKTLQFGDVVLQRCISHFRGLYLSACLEFMGFMVINKFKVGETCGNKLITSLTLAKSNVPTPKTHFAFSAESAIEVINTTGFPVVLKPIIGSWGRGVFPIRD
;
A
#
# COMPACT_ATOMS: atom_id res chain seq x y z
N MET A 1 25.90 5.04 12.25
CA MET A 1 24.60 5.42 12.88
C MET A 1 23.53 5.20 11.83
N VAL A 2 22.50 4.44 12.14
CA VAL A 2 21.40 4.12 11.21
C VAL A 2 20.62 5.39 10.88
N GLU A 3 20.34 5.58 9.60
CA GLU A 3 19.57 6.71 9.08
C GLU A 3 18.21 6.23 8.55
N VAL A 4 17.12 6.82 9.08
CA VAL A 4 15.74 6.49 8.73
C VAL A 4 15.13 7.63 7.94
N CYS A 5 14.53 7.31 6.81
CA CYS A 5 13.79 8.26 5.98
C CYS A 5 12.29 7.96 6.01
N VAL A 6 11.47 8.91 6.43
CA VAL A 6 10.02 8.82 6.31
C VAL A 6 9.60 9.51 5.02
N VAL A 7 9.08 8.75 4.06
CA VAL A 7 8.60 9.30 2.78
C VAL A 7 7.08 9.37 2.78
N TYR A 8 6.54 10.53 2.49
CA TYR A 8 5.11 10.84 2.55
C TYR A 8 4.63 11.60 1.32
N ASP A 9 3.33 11.69 1.13
CA ASP A 9 2.68 12.61 0.17
C ASP A 9 1.69 13.57 0.85
N LYS A 10 1.32 13.28 2.09
CA LYS A 10 0.57 14.16 2.98
C LYS A 10 1.07 13.93 4.40
N VAL A 11 1.46 14.99 5.08
CA VAL A 11 1.89 14.92 6.48
C VAL A 11 0.68 14.80 7.39
N ARG A 12 0.67 13.78 8.23
CA ARG A 12 -0.32 13.56 9.29
C ARG A 12 0.40 13.36 10.61
N PHE A 13 -0.34 13.00 11.64
CA PHE A 13 0.22 12.69 12.96
C PHE A 13 1.23 11.54 12.89
N GLU A 14 0.90 10.48 12.14
CA GLU A 14 1.70 9.26 12.08
C GLU A 14 3.08 9.50 11.47
N GLU A 15 3.20 10.29 10.41
CA GLU A 15 4.47 10.60 9.75
C GLU A 15 5.37 11.43 10.68
N LYS A 16 4.78 12.40 11.41
CA LYS A 16 5.51 13.19 12.41
C LYS A 16 5.95 12.32 13.58
N ALA A 17 5.07 11.47 14.12
CA ALA A 17 5.37 10.59 15.24
C ALA A 17 6.51 9.61 14.92
N LEU A 18 6.55 9.05 13.70
CA LEU A 18 7.65 8.19 13.25
C LEU A 18 8.98 8.96 13.21
N TYR A 19 8.99 10.14 12.62
CA TYR A 19 10.17 10.99 12.56
C TYR A 19 10.69 11.37 13.95
N ASP A 20 9.81 11.87 14.83
CA ASP A 20 10.16 12.30 16.17
C ASP A 20 10.64 11.13 17.04
N THR A 21 10.01 9.96 16.90
CA THR A 21 10.41 8.75 17.62
C THR A 21 11.79 8.27 17.16
N ALA A 22 12.07 8.30 15.86
CA ALA A 22 13.40 7.96 15.37
C ALA A 22 14.48 8.87 15.99
N LYS A 23 14.24 10.17 16.04
CA LYS A 23 15.15 11.14 16.66
C LYS A 23 15.31 10.89 18.16
N LYS A 24 14.21 10.65 18.90
CA LYS A 24 14.27 10.34 20.35
C LYS A 24 15.07 9.06 20.63
N LYS A 25 15.10 8.11 19.71
CA LYS A 25 15.92 6.89 19.79
C LYS A 25 17.38 7.08 19.36
N GLY A 26 17.83 8.31 19.11
CA GLY A 26 19.19 8.62 18.68
C GLY A 26 19.53 8.22 17.25
N LEU A 27 18.53 7.94 16.40
CA LEU A 27 18.74 7.68 14.99
C LEU A 27 18.84 8.98 14.20
N LYS A 28 19.62 8.97 13.10
CA LYS A 28 19.44 10.01 12.09
C LYS A 28 18.09 9.83 11.44
N ALA A 29 17.32 10.90 11.33
CA ALA A 29 16.00 10.85 10.72
C ALA A 29 15.80 12.01 9.76
N GLN A 30 15.15 11.72 8.64
CA GLN A 30 14.70 12.71 7.67
C GLN A 30 13.27 12.42 7.23
N ILE A 31 12.61 13.45 6.71
CA ILE A 31 11.26 13.35 6.18
C ILE A 31 11.22 13.97 4.78
N ILE A 32 10.73 13.21 3.78
CA ILE A 32 10.78 13.60 2.37
C ILE A 32 9.40 13.55 1.75
N ASP A 33 9.02 14.61 1.04
CA ASP A 33 7.78 14.65 0.26
C ASP A 33 7.96 13.88 -1.05
N ALA A 34 7.24 12.78 -1.20
CA ALA A 34 7.26 11.93 -2.39
C ALA A 34 6.90 12.67 -3.68
N LYS A 35 6.12 13.74 -3.59
CA LYS A 35 5.72 14.55 -4.75
C LYS A 35 6.87 15.36 -5.34
N LYS A 36 7.96 15.50 -4.60
CA LYS A 36 9.18 16.21 -5.03
C LYS A 36 10.29 15.27 -5.51
N ILE A 37 10.03 13.96 -5.48
CA ILE A 37 11.00 12.95 -5.89
C ILE A 37 10.86 12.73 -7.39
N THR A 38 11.99 12.76 -8.10
CA THR A 38 12.11 12.32 -9.49
C THR A 38 13.18 11.22 -9.56
N ILE A 39 12.83 10.12 -10.19
CA ILE A 39 13.72 8.96 -10.39
C ILE A 39 13.74 8.66 -11.89
N ASN A 40 14.92 8.44 -12.44
CA ASN A 40 15.10 7.95 -13.80
C ASN A 40 15.76 6.57 -13.79
N ASN A 41 15.74 5.88 -14.91
CA ASN A 41 16.29 4.53 -15.05
C ASN A 41 17.83 4.43 -14.90
N ALA A 42 18.53 5.57 -14.92
CA ALA A 42 19.97 5.65 -14.65
C ALA A 42 20.29 6.08 -13.20
N SER A 43 19.27 6.38 -12.39
CA SER A 43 19.45 6.77 -10.98
C SER A 43 20.10 5.64 -10.20
N LYS A 44 21.11 6.00 -9.40
CA LYS A 44 21.84 5.04 -8.54
C LYS A 44 21.58 5.39 -7.07
N ARG A 45 21.64 4.39 -6.19
CA ARG A 45 21.49 4.59 -4.75
C ARG A 45 22.37 5.75 -4.22
N LYS A 46 23.60 5.86 -4.70
CA LYS A 46 24.57 6.90 -4.28
C LYS A 46 24.14 8.33 -4.60
N THR A 47 23.23 8.52 -5.56
CA THR A 47 22.75 9.85 -5.95
C THR A 47 21.51 10.30 -5.18
N LEU A 48 20.92 9.41 -4.40
CA LEU A 48 19.70 9.65 -3.65
C LEU A 48 19.94 9.49 -2.15
N GLN A 49 19.53 10.47 -1.38
CA GLN A 49 19.77 10.52 0.06
C GLN A 49 18.53 10.05 0.84
N PHE A 50 18.24 8.75 0.79
CA PHE A 50 17.14 8.15 1.56
C PHE A 50 17.58 7.41 2.83
N GLY A 51 18.87 7.51 3.18
CA GLY A 51 19.42 6.80 4.34
C GLY A 51 19.46 5.28 4.17
N ASP A 52 19.45 4.56 5.29
CA ASP A 52 19.56 3.10 5.33
C ASP A 52 18.21 2.41 5.17
N VAL A 53 17.17 2.98 5.78
CA VAL A 53 15.79 2.43 5.81
C VAL A 53 14.79 3.50 5.42
N VAL A 54 13.92 3.17 4.48
CA VAL A 54 12.83 4.03 4.03
C VAL A 54 11.49 3.52 4.58
N LEU A 55 10.83 4.33 5.39
CA LEU A 55 9.46 4.11 5.83
C LEU A 55 8.52 4.78 4.82
N GLN A 56 7.92 3.98 3.94
CA GLN A 56 6.97 4.47 2.95
C GLN A 56 5.60 4.72 3.60
N ARG A 57 5.13 5.96 3.57
CA ARG A 57 3.93 6.45 4.25
C ARG A 57 2.99 7.26 3.34
N CYS A 58 3.10 7.10 2.02
CA CYS A 58 2.18 7.77 1.10
C CYS A 58 0.74 7.26 1.29
N ILE A 59 -0.22 8.17 1.25
CA ILE A 59 -1.65 7.87 1.25
C ILE A 59 -2.09 7.37 -0.13
N SER A 60 -1.54 7.96 -1.19
CA SER A 60 -1.81 7.52 -2.55
C SER A 60 -1.24 6.12 -2.77
N HIS A 61 -2.12 5.14 -3.01
CA HIS A 61 -1.74 3.75 -3.24
C HIS A 61 -0.68 3.64 -4.34
N PHE A 62 -0.95 4.15 -5.53
CA PHE A 62 -0.04 4.02 -6.66
C PHE A 62 1.29 4.77 -6.47
N ARG A 63 1.26 5.97 -5.88
CA ARG A 63 2.50 6.69 -5.59
C ARG A 63 3.38 5.92 -4.62
N GLY A 64 2.80 5.43 -3.52
CA GLY A 64 3.54 4.64 -2.54
C GLY A 64 4.05 3.33 -3.11
N LEU A 65 3.21 2.62 -3.87
CA LEU A 65 3.55 1.34 -4.49
C LEU A 65 4.74 1.46 -5.44
N TYR A 66 4.65 2.35 -6.42
CA TYR A 66 5.72 2.49 -7.43
C TYR A 66 6.97 3.17 -6.88
N LEU A 67 6.84 4.07 -5.91
CA LEU A 67 8.01 4.59 -5.20
C LEU A 67 8.76 3.46 -4.48
N SER A 68 8.04 2.56 -3.79
CA SER A 68 8.67 1.38 -3.16
C SER A 68 9.39 0.52 -4.18
N ALA A 69 8.76 0.24 -5.33
CA ALA A 69 9.40 -0.52 -6.41
C ALA A 69 10.70 0.11 -6.89
N CYS A 70 10.67 1.43 -7.16
CA CYS A 70 11.86 2.16 -7.60
C CYS A 70 12.99 2.13 -6.56
N LEU A 71 12.65 2.37 -5.30
CA LEU A 71 13.64 2.39 -4.22
C LEU A 71 14.25 1.00 -3.96
N GLU A 72 13.43 -0.06 -3.99
CA GLU A 72 13.93 -1.44 -3.87
C GLU A 72 14.83 -1.82 -5.04
N PHE A 73 14.44 -1.47 -6.28
CA PHE A 73 15.27 -1.69 -7.47
C PHE A 73 16.66 -1.02 -7.33
N MET A 74 16.70 0.14 -6.66
CA MET A 74 17.96 0.85 -6.38
C MET A 74 18.69 0.33 -5.14
N GLY A 75 18.20 -0.71 -4.49
CA GLY A 75 18.85 -1.35 -3.35
C GLY A 75 18.59 -0.68 -1.99
N PHE A 76 17.56 0.16 -1.88
CA PHE A 76 17.13 0.66 -0.58
C PHE A 76 16.29 -0.37 0.17
N MET A 77 16.43 -0.40 1.49
CA MET A 77 15.51 -1.14 2.36
C MET A 77 14.24 -0.33 2.54
N VAL A 78 13.11 -0.83 2.04
CA VAL A 78 11.81 -0.15 2.11
C VAL A 78 10.85 -0.92 3.02
N ILE A 79 10.16 -0.23 3.90
CA ILE A 79 9.08 -0.73 4.75
C ILE A 79 7.79 0.05 4.43
N ASN A 80 6.74 -0.61 3.96
CA ASN A 80 6.67 -2.02 3.53
C ASN A 80 7.23 -2.16 2.12
N LYS A 81 7.71 -3.37 1.81
CA LYS A 81 8.21 -3.72 0.49
C LYS A 81 7.12 -3.59 -0.58
N PHE A 82 7.55 -3.37 -1.83
CA PHE A 82 6.66 -3.31 -3.00
C PHE A 82 5.66 -4.49 -3.03
N LYS A 83 6.16 -5.73 -2.88
CA LYS A 83 5.31 -6.93 -2.93
C LYS A 83 4.25 -6.96 -1.84
N VAL A 84 4.57 -6.46 -0.65
CA VAL A 84 3.60 -6.32 0.45
C VAL A 84 2.55 -5.27 0.10
N GLY A 85 2.96 -4.11 -0.40
CA GLY A 85 2.06 -3.05 -0.84
C GLY A 85 1.15 -3.48 -1.98
N GLU A 86 1.67 -4.23 -2.95
CA GLU A 86 0.93 -4.80 -4.08
C GLU A 86 -0.15 -5.79 -3.58
N THR A 87 0.24 -6.73 -2.74
CA THR A 87 -0.66 -7.77 -2.23
C THR A 87 -1.73 -7.16 -1.32
N CYS A 88 -1.34 -6.41 -0.29
CA CYS A 88 -2.27 -5.87 0.70
C CYS A 88 -3.11 -4.70 0.19
N GLY A 89 -2.65 -3.99 -0.84
CA GLY A 89 -3.38 -2.89 -1.45
C GLY A 89 -4.45 -3.33 -2.45
N ASN A 90 -4.46 -4.60 -2.85
CA ASN A 90 -5.38 -5.17 -3.82
C ASN A 90 -6.24 -6.25 -3.15
N LYS A 91 -7.55 -5.99 -3.01
CA LYS A 91 -8.49 -6.91 -2.31
C LYS A 91 -8.62 -8.27 -2.98
N LEU A 92 -8.51 -8.33 -4.32
CA LEU A 92 -8.50 -9.58 -5.06
C LEU A 92 -7.28 -10.42 -4.66
N ILE A 93 -6.08 -9.84 -4.80
CA ILE A 93 -4.83 -10.56 -4.51
C ILE A 93 -4.77 -10.96 -3.03
N THR A 94 -5.20 -10.07 -2.12
CA THR A 94 -5.28 -10.39 -0.68
C THR A 94 -6.18 -11.61 -0.45
N SER A 95 -7.42 -11.62 -0.99
CA SER A 95 -8.36 -12.70 -0.77
C SER A 95 -7.85 -14.03 -1.35
N LEU A 96 -7.26 -14.02 -2.55
CA LEU A 96 -6.65 -15.20 -3.15
C LEU A 96 -5.46 -15.72 -2.33
N THR A 97 -4.63 -14.81 -1.80
CA THR A 97 -3.48 -15.17 -0.97
C THR A 97 -3.92 -15.80 0.34
N LEU A 98 -4.94 -15.23 1.01
CA LEU A 98 -5.50 -15.78 2.23
C LEU A 98 -6.10 -17.16 2.01
N ALA A 99 -6.90 -17.33 0.94
CA ALA A 99 -7.49 -18.60 0.59
C ALA A 99 -6.43 -19.68 0.29
N LYS A 100 -5.40 -19.34 -0.49
CA LYS A 100 -4.28 -20.23 -0.78
C LYS A 100 -3.50 -20.65 0.47
N SER A 101 -3.47 -19.77 1.48
CA SER A 101 -2.76 -20.02 2.75
C SER A 101 -3.68 -20.69 3.80
N ASN A 102 -4.89 -21.12 3.43
CA ASN A 102 -5.89 -21.70 4.33
C ASN A 102 -6.25 -20.78 5.52
N VAL A 103 -6.12 -19.47 5.36
CA VAL A 103 -6.56 -18.49 6.36
C VAL A 103 -8.06 -18.28 6.22
N PRO A 104 -8.86 -18.44 7.29
CA PRO A 104 -10.30 -18.20 7.23
C PRO A 104 -10.61 -16.81 6.67
N THR A 105 -11.38 -16.75 5.60
CA THR A 105 -11.77 -15.51 4.94
C THR A 105 -13.23 -15.64 4.44
N PRO A 106 -14.00 -14.55 4.42
CA PRO A 106 -15.34 -14.58 3.87
C PRO A 106 -15.35 -15.05 2.41
N LYS A 107 -16.40 -15.79 2.03
CA LYS A 107 -16.61 -16.18 0.63
C LYS A 107 -16.65 -14.92 -0.23
N THR A 108 -15.80 -14.87 -1.24
CA THR A 108 -15.62 -13.68 -2.08
C THR A 108 -15.66 -14.10 -3.54
N HIS A 109 -16.46 -13.37 -4.32
CA HIS A 109 -16.58 -13.53 -5.76
C HIS A 109 -15.94 -12.33 -6.45
N PHE A 110 -15.35 -12.56 -7.62
CA PHE A 110 -14.79 -11.51 -8.47
C PHE A 110 -15.55 -11.52 -9.78
N ALA A 111 -16.21 -10.41 -10.06
CA ALA A 111 -16.94 -10.20 -11.30
C ALA A 111 -16.14 -9.25 -12.20
N PHE A 112 -16.07 -9.56 -13.48
CA PHE A 112 -15.37 -8.77 -14.50
C PHE A 112 -16.33 -7.96 -15.36
N SER A 113 -17.65 -8.11 -15.13
CA SER A 113 -18.72 -7.31 -15.73
C SER A 113 -19.87 -7.13 -14.74
N ALA A 114 -20.78 -6.19 -15.02
CA ALA A 114 -21.98 -5.98 -14.23
C ALA A 114 -22.90 -7.21 -14.31
N GLU A 115 -23.02 -7.81 -15.47
CA GLU A 115 -23.86 -8.99 -15.72
C GLU A 115 -23.40 -10.18 -14.86
N SER A 116 -22.09 -10.46 -14.85
CA SER A 116 -21.53 -11.54 -14.01
C SER A 116 -21.68 -11.25 -12.52
N ALA A 117 -21.65 -9.98 -12.10
CA ALA A 117 -21.91 -9.60 -10.71
C ALA A 117 -23.38 -9.89 -10.32
N ILE A 118 -24.33 -9.55 -11.19
CA ILE A 118 -25.75 -9.81 -10.98
C ILE A 118 -26.01 -11.33 -10.91
N GLU A 119 -25.42 -12.11 -11.80
CA GLU A 119 -25.53 -13.57 -11.78
C GLU A 119 -25.04 -14.18 -10.45
N VAL A 120 -23.91 -13.70 -9.94
CA VAL A 120 -23.41 -14.12 -8.63
C VAL A 120 -24.42 -13.76 -7.52
N ILE A 121 -24.99 -12.57 -7.53
CA ILE A 121 -25.97 -12.14 -6.53
C ILE A 121 -27.22 -13.03 -6.60
N ASN A 122 -27.73 -13.30 -7.80
CA ASN A 122 -28.90 -14.16 -8.01
C ASN A 122 -28.68 -15.58 -7.48
N THR A 123 -27.44 -16.09 -7.52
CA THR A 123 -27.12 -17.44 -7.03
C THR A 123 -26.78 -17.48 -5.54
N THR A 124 -26.15 -16.45 -5.02
CA THR A 124 -25.71 -16.39 -3.60
C THR A 124 -26.74 -15.79 -2.67
N GLY A 125 -27.66 -14.96 -3.20
CA GLY A 125 -28.63 -14.20 -2.44
C GLY A 125 -28.03 -12.98 -1.72
N PHE A 126 -28.88 -12.27 -1.01
CA PHE A 126 -28.55 -11.12 -0.18
C PHE A 126 -28.41 -11.51 1.31
N PRO A 127 -27.70 -10.71 2.14
CA PRO A 127 -27.00 -9.46 1.78
C PRO A 127 -25.61 -9.71 1.20
N VAL A 128 -25.16 -8.84 0.31
CA VAL A 128 -23.80 -8.86 -0.22
C VAL A 128 -23.11 -7.49 -0.03
N VAL A 129 -21.79 -7.47 -0.10
CA VAL A 129 -21.03 -6.21 -0.05
C VAL A 129 -20.20 -6.08 -1.31
N LEU A 130 -20.51 -5.06 -2.10
CA LEU A 130 -19.74 -4.69 -3.30
C LEU A 130 -18.56 -3.83 -2.89
N LYS A 131 -17.36 -4.15 -3.40
CA LYS A 131 -16.13 -3.43 -3.09
C LYS A 131 -15.28 -3.25 -4.34
N PRO A 132 -14.63 -2.09 -4.55
CA PRO A 132 -13.60 -1.97 -5.58
C PRO A 132 -12.37 -2.81 -5.21
N ILE A 133 -11.66 -3.32 -6.21
CA ILE A 133 -10.42 -4.10 -6.01
C ILE A 133 -9.38 -3.27 -5.26
N ILE A 134 -9.18 -2.01 -5.68
CA ILE A 134 -8.26 -1.05 -5.05
C ILE A 134 -9.09 0.06 -4.40
N GLY A 135 -8.78 0.37 -3.16
CA GLY A 135 -9.45 1.42 -2.40
C GLY A 135 -9.25 1.25 -0.90
N SER A 136 -9.31 2.34 -0.17
CA SER A 136 -9.13 2.40 1.28
C SER A 136 -10.19 3.28 1.92
N TRP A 137 -10.30 3.24 3.26
CA TRP A 137 -11.20 4.08 4.03
C TRP A 137 -12.70 3.87 3.72
N GLY A 138 -13.08 2.67 3.30
CA GLY A 138 -14.47 2.34 2.96
C GLY A 138 -14.99 3.00 1.67
N ARG A 139 -14.14 3.71 0.91
CA ARG A 139 -14.57 4.36 -0.33
C ARG A 139 -14.98 3.33 -1.37
N GLY A 140 -16.18 3.52 -1.94
CA GLY A 140 -16.74 2.61 -2.94
C GLY A 140 -17.15 1.25 -2.38
N VAL A 141 -17.34 1.12 -1.07
CA VAL A 141 -17.88 -0.08 -0.42
C VAL A 141 -19.37 0.11 -0.20
N PHE A 142 -20.18 -0.74 -0.81
CA PHE A 142 -21.63 -0.65 -0.78
C PHE A 142 -22.23 -1.95 -0.25
N PRO A 143 -22.97 -1.92 0.87
CA PRO A 143 -23.83 -3.03 1.26
C PRO A 143 -25.06 -3.04 0.35
N ILE A 144 -25.37 -4.19 -0.22
CA ILE A 144 -26.55 -4.41 -1.05
C ILE A 144 -27.42 -5.43 -0.29
N ARG A 145 -28.66 -5.08 -0.01
CA ARG A 145 -29.53 -5.84 0.88
C ARG A 145 -30.71 -6.47 0.15
N ASP A 146 -31.04 -5.94 -1.01
CA ASP A 146 -32.17 -6.30 -1.88
C ASP A 146 -31.94 -5.82 -3.32
#